data_62ed686abed8382114c0219d17bef0f6
#
_entry.id   62ed686abed8382114c0219d17bef0f6
#
_cell.length_a   1.000
_cell.length_b   1.000
_cell.length_c   1.000
_cell.angle_alpha   90.00
_cell.angle_beta   90.00
_cell.angle_gamma   90.00
#
_symmetry.space_group_name_H-M   'P 1'
#
loop_
_entity.id
_entity.type
_entity.pdbx_description
1 polymer ?
#
loop_
_entity_poly.entity_id
_entity_poly.type
_entity_poly.pdbx_seq_one_letter_code
_entity_poly.pdbx_strand_id
1 'polypeptide(L)'
;MIKAKIYMDMCCFNRPYDDQQQTRIHLESLSKLHLQHMITTGELDFVWSFVLEYENSRNPFQLRKETIRKFSYRCVQYIDESHADCIAKTAKTIMKSGVKEKDALHVACAIFASCDYFLTTDDRLLKYRTSQLKIINPTQFINDMEGNL
;
A
#
# COMPACT_ATOMS: atom_id res chain seq x y z
N MET A 1 -23.13 -2.11 -3.71
CA MET A 1 -22.11 -1.24 -3.14
C MET A 1 -20.75 -1.54 -3.75
N ILE A 2 -20.07 -0.52 -4.26
CA ILE A 2 -18.75 -0.67 -4.88
C ILE A 2 -17.71 -0.69 -3.76
N LYS A 3 -16.90 -1.74 -3.73
CA LYS A 3 -15.80 -1.84 -2.79
C LYS A 3 -14.66 -0.93 -3.22
N ALA A 4 -14.01 -0.27 -2.28
CA ALA A 4 -12.78 0.44 -2.55
C ALA A 4 -11.66 -0.57 -2.81
N LYS A 5 -10.82 -0.27 -3.79
CA LYS A 5 -9.62 -1.04 -4.11
C LYS A 5 -8.41 -0.25 -3.66
N ILE A 6 -7.57 -0.84 -2.82
CA ILE A 6 -6.43 -0.16 -2.21
C ILE A 6 -5.11 -0.85 -2.57
N TYR A 7 -4.05 -0.06 -2.55
CA TYR A 7 -2.67 -0.53 -2.59
C TYR A 7 -2.00 -0.04 -1.31
N MET A 8 -1.39 -0.96 -0.57
CA MET A 8 -0.65 -0.60 0.64
C MET A 8 0.84 -0.71 0.40
N ASP A 9 1.56 0.37 0.69
CA ASP A 9 3.02 0.41 0.67
C ASP A 9 3.59 -0.54 1.72
N MET A 10 4.81 -1.03 1.49
CA MET A 10 5.47 -1.97 2.41
C MET A 10 5.61 -1.40 3.82
N CYS A 11 5.79 -0.09 3.97
CA CYS A 11 5.86 0.54 5.29
C CYS A 11 4.59 0.30 6.12
N CYS A 12 3.43 0.18 5.48
CA CYS A 12 2.18 -0.15 6.18
C CYS A 12 2.23 -1.58 6.75
N PHE A 13 2.74 -2.53 5.96
CA PHE A 13 2.86 -3.93 6.41
C PHE A 13 3.85 -4.07 7.57
N ASN A 14 4.87 -3.23 7.62
CA ASN A 14 5.91 -3.29 8.66
C ASN A 14 5.53 -2.55 9.94
N ARG A 15 4.56 -1.65 9.91
CA ARG A 15 4.20 -0.82 11.08
C ARG A 15 3.92 -1.61 12.37
N PRO A 16 3.21 -2.76 12.34
CA PRO A 16 2.98 -3.54 13.56
C PRO A 16 4.27 -4.07 14.22
N TYR A 17 5.38 -4.06 13.50
CA TYR A 17 6.69 -4.54 14.01
C TYR A 17 7.61 -3.39 14.43
N ASP A 18 7.20 -2.14 14.19
CA ASP A 18 7.98 -0.96 14.57
C ASP A 18 7.74 -0.60 16.05
N ASP A 19 8.41 0.44 16.55
CA ASP A 19 8.33 0.86 17.94
C ASP A 19 6.93 1.40 18.30
N GLN A 20 6.14 0.57 18.96
CA GLN A 20 4.76 0.90 19.33
C GLN A 20 4.65 1.93 20.45
N GLN A 21 5.76 2.33 21.08
CA GLN A 21 5.76 3.38 22.08
C GLN A 21 5.54 4.76 21.44
N GLN A 22 5.84 4.91 20.18
CA GLN A 22 5.52 6.13 19.43
C GLN A 22 4.04 6.12 19.06
N THR A 23 3.30 7.12 19.52
CA THR A 23 1.84 7.19 19.34
C THR A 23 1.42 7.09 17.89
N ARG A 24 2.09 7.81 16.99
CA ARG A 24 1.78 7.76 15.56
C ARG A 24 1.92 6.35 15.00
N ILE A 25 3.03 5.68 15.32
CA ILE A 25 3.29 4.32 14.84
C ILE A 25 2.24 3.36 15.38
N HIS A 26 1.89 3.50 16.66
CA HIS A 26 0.86 2.65 17.28
C HIS A 26 -0.50 2.82 16.59
N LEU A 27 -0.91 4.05 16.32
CA LEU A 27 -2.17 4.33 15.61
C LEU A 27 -2.16 3.79 14.18
N GLU A 28 -1.04 3.95 13.48
CA GLU A 28 -0.89 3.41 12.11
C GLU A 28 -0.92 1.89 12.11
N SER A 29 -0.34 1.25 13.13
CA SER A 29 -0.38 -0.20 13.30
C SER A 29 -1.80 -0.70 13.52
N LEU A 30 -2.55 -0.05 14.40
CA LEU A 30 -3.95 -0.40 14.65
C LEU A 30 -4.80 -0.22 13.39
N SER A 31 -4.54 0.86 12.65
CA SER A 31 -5.24 1.12 11.40
C SER A 31 -4.95 0.04 10.37
N LYS A 32 -3.69 -0.36 10.23
CA LYS A 32 -3.29 -1.44 9.30
C LYS A 32 -3.98 -2.75 9.67
N LEU A 33 -4.03 -3.09 10.96
CA LEU A 33 -4.68 -4.31 11.41
C LEU A 33 -6.20 -4.27 11.14
N HIS A 34 -6.81 -3.11 11.30
CA HIS A 34 -8.22 -2.93 10.97
C HIS A 34 -8.48 -3.08 9.47
N LEU A 35 -7.61 -2.50 8.63
CA LEU A 35 -7.69 -2.66 7.18
C LEU A 35 -7.55 -4.13 6.78
N GLN A 36 -6.64 -4.85 7.43
CA GLN A 36 -6.44 -6.28 7.18
C GLN A 36 -7.72 -7.06 7.50
N HIS A 37 -8.40 -6.70 8.57
CA HIS A 37 -9.68 -7.30 8.93
C HIS A 37 -10.74 -7.00 7.85
N MET A 38 -10.83 -5.75 7.38
CA MET A 38 -11.77 -5.36 6.33
C MET A 38 -11.51 -6.11 5.01
N ILE A 39 -10.25 -6.35 4.69
CA ILE A 39 -9.88 -7.16 3.52
C ILE A 39 -10.34 -8.61 3.72
N THR A 40 -10.09 -9.15 4.90
CA THR A 40 -10.47 -10.54 5.23
C THR A 40 -11.98 -10.76 5.17
N THR A 41 -12.76 -9.78 5.61
CA THR A 41 -14.23 -9.85 5.58
C THR A 41 -14.85 -9.47 4.24
N GLY A 42 -14.03 -9.06 3.27
CA GLY A 42 -14.51 -8.69 1.95
C GLY A 42 -15.05 -7.27 1.81
N GLU A 43 -14.81 -6.42 2.79
CA GLU A 43 -15.25 -5.01 2.76
C GLU A 43 -14.33 -4.13 1.90
N LEU A 44 -13.08 -4.54 1.74
CA LEU A 44 -12.07 -3.87 0.91
C LEU A 44 -11.39 -4.88 0.00
N ASP A 45 -11.04 -4.45 -1.19
CA ASP A 45 -10.16 -5.18 -2.10
C ASP A 45 -8.76 -4.60 -2.02
N PHE A 46 -7.72 -5.45 -2.11
CA PHE A 46 -6.36 -4.95 -2.17
C PHE A 46 -5.55 -5.63 -3.27
N VAL A 47 -4.50 -4.93 -3.69
CA VAL A 47 -3.64 -5.34 -4.80
C VAL A 47 -2.26 -5.68 -4.27
N TRP A 48 -1.68 -6.76 -4.76
CA TRP A 48 -0.28 -7.12 -4.53
C TRP A 48 0.48 -6.93 -5.84
N SER A 49 1.79 -6.69 -5.76
CA SER A 49 2.60 -6.45 -6.95
C SER A 49 3.96 -7.14 -6.85
N PHE A 50 4.60 -7.29 -8.01
CA PHE A 50 5.97 -7.81 -8.06
C PHE A 50 6.96 -6.90 -7.30
N VAL A 51 6.66 -5.60 -7.19
CA VAL A 51 7.49 -4.66 -6.43
C VAL A 51 7.38 -4.95 -4.93
N LEU A 52 6.17 -5.15 -4.42
CA LEU A 52 5.95 -5.57 -3.02
C LEU A 52 6.58 -6.93 -2.74
N GLU A 53 6.43 -7.86 -3.66
CA GLU A 53 7.01 -9.21 -3.53
C GLU A 53 8.53 -9.15 -3.43
N TYR A 54 9.16 -8.34 -4.28
CA TYR A 54 10.60 -8.14 -4.25
C TYR A 54 11.05 -7.54 -2.91
N GLU A 55 10.38 -6.48 -2.44
CA GLU A 55 10.72 -5.87 -1.15
C GLU A 55 10.57 -6.86 -0.01
N ASN A 56 9.46 -7.61 0.02
CA ASN A 56 9.24 -8.59 1.08
C ASN A 56 10.25 -9.72 1.03
N SER A 57 10.70 -10.12 -0.17
CA SER A 57 11.71 -11.17 -0.34
C SER A 57 13.03 -10.79 0.32
N ARG A 58 13.30 -9.51 0.47
CA ARG A 58 14.52 -8.98 1.10
C ARG A 58 14.34 -8.69 2.59
N ASN A 59 13.19 -8.99 3.15
CA ASN A 59 12.93 -8.82 4.57
C ASN A 59 13.82 -9.77 5.36
N PRO A 60 14.69 -9.27 6.28
CA PRO A 60 15.62 -10.13 7.01
C PRO A 60 14.96 -10.95 8.12
N PHE A 61 13.71 -10.64 8.47
CA PHE A 61 12.99 -11.32 9.55
C PHE A 61 12.07 -12.38 8.96
N GLN A 62 12.47 -13.64 9.04
CA GLN A 62 11.79 -14.74 8.36
C GLN A 62 10.31 -14.86 8.73
N LEU A 63 9.98 -14.78 10.02
CA LEU A 63 8.59 -14.89 10.47
C LEU A 63 7.72 -13.77 9.94
N ARG A 64 8.23 -12.54 9.98
CA ARG A 64 7.56 -11.35 9.46
C ARG A 64 7.33 -11.49 7.95
N LYS A 65 8.37 -11.89 7.23
CA LYS A 65 8.33 -12.10 5.78
C LYS A 65 7.26 -13.11 5.39
N GLU A 66 7.17 -14.23 6.09
CA GLU A 66 6.17 -15.27 5.83
C GLU A 66 4.76 -14.81 6.15
N THR A 67 4.58 -14.06 7.23
CA THR A 67 3.28 -13.53 7.62
C THR A 67 2.73 -12.57 6.56
N ILE A 68 3.58 -11.67 6.06
CA ILE A 68 3.21 -10.73 5.00
C ILE A 68 2.89 -11.49 3.71
N ARG A 69 3.72 -12.49 3.37
CA ARG A 69 3.51 -13.29 2.17
C ARG A 69 2.18 -14.04 2.20
N LYS A 70 1.83 -14.63 3.33
CA LYS A 70 0.54 -15.32 3.50
C LYS A 70 -0.63 -14.38 3.30
N PHE A 71 -0.52 -13.17 3.83
CA PHE A 71 -1.56 -12.15 3.66
C PHE A 71 -1.70 -11.73 2.19
N SER A 72 -0.59 -11.70 1.44
CA SER A 72 -0.62 -11.30 0.03
C SER A 72 -1.53 -12.20 -0.81
N TYR A 73 -1.75 -13.44 -0.42
CA TYR A 73 -2.61 -14.35 -1.16
C TYR A 73 -4.10 -13.95 -1.12
N ARG A 74 -4.46 -13.00 -0.28
CA ARG A 74 -5.83 -12.47 -0.22
C ARG A 74 -6.08 -11.34 -1.22
N CYS A 75 -5.07 -10.97 -2.03
CA CYS A 75 -5.24 -9.91 -3.01
C CYS A 75 -6.26 -10.32 -4.08
N VAL A 76 -7.00 -9.31 -4.58
CA VAL A 76 -7.93 -9.52 -5.70
C VAL A 76 -7.21 -9.48 -7.04
N GLN A 77 -6.00 -8.92 -7.07
CA GLN A 77 -5.21 -8.79 -8.28
C GLN A 77 -3.72 -8.81 -7.91
N TYR A 78 -2.96 -9.62 -8.63
CA TYR A 78 -1.50 -9.66 -8.56
C TYR A 78 -0.94 -9.05 -9.84
N ILE A 79 -0.20 -7.96 -9.71
CA ILE A 79 0.48 -7.34 -10.84
C ILE A 79 1.86 -7.97 -10.94
N ASP A 80 2.03 -8.84 -11.94
CA ASP A 80 3.29 -9.58 -12.13
C ASP A 80 4.28 -8.82 -13.02
N GLU A 81 5.45 -9.41 -13.22
CA GLU A 81 6.55 -8.78 -13.96
C GLU A 81 6.27 -8.59 -15.45
N SER A 82 5.23 -9.22 -16.00
CA SER A 82 4.90 -9.07 -17.41
C SER A 82 4.51 -7.64 -17.78
N HIS A 83 4.12 -6.83 -16.77
CA HIS A 83 3.74 -5.43 -16.96
C HIS A 83 4.86 -4.44 -16.58
N ALA A 84 6.07 -4.94 -16.30
CA ALA A 84 7.17 -4.14 -15.79
C ALA A 84 7.51 -2.93 -16.68
N ASP A 85 7.50 -3.11 -18.00
CA ASP A 85 7.85 -2.04 -18.94
C ASP A 85 6.82 -0.89 -18.88
N CYS A 86 5.55 -1.21 -18.87
CA CYS A 86 4.48 -0.23 -18.78
C CYS A 86 4.55 0.52 -17.44
N ILE A 87 4.75 -0.22 -16.37
CA ILE A 87 4.85 0.35 -15.03
C ILE A 87 6.08 1.25 -14.91
N ALA A 88 7.22 0.84 -15.48
CA ALA A 88 8.43 1.65 -15.48
C ALA A 88 8.23 3.00 -16.19
N LYS A 89 7.49 3.03 -17.28
CA LYS A 89 7.18 4.27 -18.00
C LYS A 89 6.37 5.24 -17.13
N THR A 90 5.33 4.73 -16.47
CA THR A 90 4.52 5.52 -15.55
C THR A 90 5.36 6.01 -14.38
N ALA A 91 6.22 5.15 -13.83
CA ALA A 91 7.10 5.50 -12.72
C ALA A 91 8.06 6.64 -13.10
N LYS A 92 8.63 6.63 -14.31
CA LYS A 92 9.51 7.70 -14.78
C LYS A 92 8.80 9.05 -14.79
N THR A 93 7.54 9.07 -15.20
CA THR A 93 6.74 10.30 -15.17
C THR A 93 6.53 10.80 -13.74
N ILE A 94 6.24 9.89 -12.81
CA ILE A 94 6.06 10.22 -11.40
C ILE A 94 7.37 10.75 -10.80
N MET A 95 8.51 10.15 -11.15
CA MET A 95 9.83 10.56 -10.66
C MET A 95 10.18 12.01 -11.03
N LYS A 96 9.63 12.53 -12.12
CA LYS A 96 9.84 13.92 -12.52
C LYS A 96 9.32 14.91 -11.47
N SER A 97 8.38 14.48 -10.62
CA SER A 97 7.86 15.29 -9.53
C SER A 97 8.70 15.19 -8.25
N GLY A 98 9.84 14.49 -8.30
CA GLY A 98 10.73 14.35 -7.14
C GLY A 98 10.49 13.10 -6.32
N VAL A 99 9.59 12.22 -6.74
CA VAL A 99 9.34 10.95 -6.05
C VAL A 99 10.48 9.96 -6.34
N LYS A 100 10.94 9.25 -5.32
CA LYS A 100 12.00 8.26 -5.47
C LYS A 100 11.53 7.09 -6.32
N GLU A 101 12.47 6.43 -7.00
CA GLU A 101 12.17 5.35 -7.94
C GLU A 101 11.30 4.25 -7.34
N LYS A 102 11.66 3.75 -6.16
CA LYS A 102 10.89 2.66 -5.53
C LYS A 102 9.46 3.07 -5.23
N ASP A 103 9.29 4.26 -4.67
CA ASP A 103 7.96 4.80 -4.37
C ASP A 103 7.16 5.03 -5.66
N ALA A 104 7.82 5.53 -6.68
CA ALA A 104 7.20 5.75 -7.98
C ALA A 104 6.73 4.45 -8.62
N LEU A 105 7.51 3.37 -8.49
CA LEU A 105 7.13 2.05 -8.97
C LEU A 105 5.87 1.53 -8.24
N HIS A 106 5.79 1.71 -6.93
CA HIS A 106 4.59 1.33 -6.18
C HIS A 106 3.36 2.11 -6.64
N VAL A 107 3.48 3.43 -6.75
CA VAL A 107 2.36 4.28 -7.20
C VAL A 107 1.95 3.89 -8.62
N ALA A 108 2.92 3.62 -9.49
CA ALA A 108 2.64 3.19 -10.86
C ALA A 108 1.88 1.85 -10.90
N CYS A 109 2.22 0.91 -10.03
CA CYS A 109 1.49 -0.34 -9.89
C CYS A 109 0.03 -0.10 -9.46
N ALA A 110 -0.16 0.79 -8.50
CA ALA A 110 -1.50 1.13 -8.02
C ALA A 110 -2.35 1.78 -9.12
N ILE A 111 -1.75 2.66 -9.91
CA ILE A 111 -2.42 3.29 -11.05
C ILE A 111 -2.77 2.23 -12.10
N PHE A 112 -1.84 1.35 -12.42
CA PHE A 112 -2.04 0.27 -13.40
C PHE A 112 -3.23 -0.61 -13.00
N ALA A 113 -3.37 -0.91 -11.72
CA ALA A 113 -4.45 -1.74 -11.19
C ALA A 113 -5.75 -0.97 -11.00
N SER A 114 -5.80 0.31 -11.32
CA SER A 114 -6.96 1.19 -11.11
C SER A 114 -7.41 1.21 -9.65
N CYS A 115 -6.45 1.28 -8.74
CA CYS A 115 -6.75 1.43 -7.33
C CYS A 115 -7.39 2.79 -7.05
N ASP A 116 -8.27 2.83 -6.08
CA ASP A 116 -8.90 4.09 -5.63
C ASP A 116 -7.98 4.84 -4.66
N TYR A 117 -7.22 4.09 -3.87
CA TYR A 117 -6.36 4.67 -2.82
C TYR A 117 -5.00 3.98 -2.79
N PHE A 118 -3.99 4.79 -2.49
CA PHE A 118 -2.64 4.31 -2.18
C PHE A 118 -2.35 4.68 -0.72
N LEU A 119 -2.13 3.70 0.13
CA LEU A 119 -1.93 3.91 1.56
C LEU A 119 -0.44 3.86 1.89
N THR A 120 0.06 4.89 2.55
CA THR A 120 1.46 4.98 2.96
C THR A 120 1.60 5.73 4.27
N THR A 121 2.66 5.41 5.01
CA THR A 121 3.04 6.16 6.22
C THR A 121 4.19 7.14 5.96
N ASP A 122 4.70 7.18 4.72
CA ASP A 122 5.82 8.04 4.33
C ASP A 122 5.32 9.46 4.04
N ASP A 123 5.75 10.43 4.87
CA ASP A 123 5.32 11.82 4.73
C ASP A 123 5.73 12.47 3.40
N ARG A 124 6.86 12.05 2.82
CA ARG A 124 7.29 12.57 1.53
C ARG A 124 6.34 12.14 0.42
N LEU A 125 5.99 10.85 0.43
CA LEU A 125 5.08 10.31 -0.57
C LEU A 125 3.66 10.87 -0.40
N LEU A 126 3.24 11.14 0.83
CA LEU A 126 1.94 11.75 1.11
C LEU A 126 1.79 13.15 0.50
N LYS A 127 2.90 13.81 0.16
CA LYS A 127 2.88 15.13 -0.50
C LYS A 127 2.66 15.05 -2.00
N TYR A 128 2.89 13.90 -2.60
CA TYR A 128 2.67 13.72 -4.03
C TYR A 128 1.16 13.68 -4.33
N ARG A 129 0.76 14.42 -5.35
CA ARG A 129 -0.65 14.52 -5.78
C ARG A 129 -0.80 14.05 -7.22
N THR A 130 -1.83 13.27 -7.46
CA THR A 130 -2.21 12.81 -8.79
C THR A 130 -3.74 12.74 -8.87
N SER A 131 -4.29 12.94 -10.06
CA SER A 131 -5.74 12.81 -10.28
C SER A 131 -6.18 11.35 -10.41
N GLN A 132 -5.23 10.41 -10.52
CA GLN A 132 -5.54 9.01 -10.84
C GLN A 132 -5.91 8.17 -9.62
N LEU A 133 -5.44 8.56 -8.44
CA LEU A 133 -5.82 7.92 -7.17
C LEU A 133 -5.48 8.86 -6.02
N LYS A 134 -6.02 8.56 -4.84
CA LYS A 134 -5.73 9.34 -3.64
C LYS A 134 -4.65 8.65 -2.81
N ILE A 135 -3.57 9.38 -2.49
CA ILE A 135 -2.51 8.91 -1.62
C ILE A 135 -2.81 9.41 -0.21
N ILE A 136 -2.91 8.50 0.75
CA ILE A 136 -3.42 8.82 2.08
C ILE A 136 -2.77 7.93 3.14
N ASN A 137 -2.65 8.44 4.36
CA ASN A 137 -2.20 7.67 5.52
C ASN A 137 -3.29 6.69 5.96
N PRO A 138 -2.93 5.47 6.41
CA PRO A 138 -3.92 4.47 6.82
C PRO A 138 -4.90 4.95 7.90
N THR A 139 -4.42 5.71 8.89
CA THR A 139 -5.28 6.22 9.96
C THR A 139 -6.30 7.20 9.39
N GLN A 140 -5.86 8.12 8.53
CA GLN A 140 -6.74 9.09 7.90
C GLN A 140 -7.75 8.39 6.97
N PHE A 141 -7.33 7.36 6.27
CA PHE A 141 -8.23 6.59 5.40
C PHE A 141 -9.39 5.99 6.20
N ILE A 142 -9.10 5.38 7.34
CA ILE A 142 -10.15 4.82 8.21
C ILE A 142 -11.06 5.91 8.73
N ASN A 143 -10.50 7.04 9.17
CA ASN A 143 -11.30 8.18 9.63
C ASN A 143 -12.23 8.67 8.54
N ASP A 144 -11.75 8.79 7.31
CA ASP A 144 -12.56 9.25 6.18
C ASP A 144 -13.69 8.25 5.87
N MET A 145 -13.42 6.96 5.93
CA MET A 145 -14.42 5.93 5.68
C MET A 145 -15.49 5.90 6.78
N GLU A 146 -15.09 5.97 8.03
CA GLU A 146 -15.99 5.91 9.19
C GLU A 146 -16.72 7.24 9.41
N GLY A 147 -16.06 8.35 9.12
CA GLY A 147 -16.65 9.68 9.26
C GLY A 147 -17.78 9.96 8.29
N ASN A 148 -17.96 9.11 7.27
CA ASN A 148 -19.05 9.23 6.29
C ASN A 148 -20.29 8.41 6.67
N LEU A 149 -20.26 7.80 7.86
CA LEU A 149 -21.40 7.02 8.35
C LEU A 149 -22.48 7.90 8.97
#